data_0a33c953df8b9aecbec29f1e70358d6b
#
_entry.id   0a33c953df8b9aecbec29f1e70358d6b
#
_cell.length_a   1.000
_cell.length_b   1.000
_cell.length_c   1.000
_cell.angle_alpha   90.00
_cell.angle_beta   90.00
_cell.angle_gamma   90.00
#
_symmetry.space_group_name_H-M   'P 1'
#
loop_
_entity.id
_entity.type
_entity.pdbx_description
1 polymer ?
#
loop_
_entity_poly.entity_id
_entity_poly.type
_entity_poly.pdbx_seq_one_letter_code
_entity_poly.pdbx_strand_id
1 'polypeptide(L)'
;MDYQKVGISALSTYVPPYRVDLEQWSDWTHQSWKKIKQVVGTGFRILGPNQTIYTMAANAVLDLILSNKVRPSEIGFLALGTESSTDNSAGSIIIKGMIDKELKNRSMEPISKNCEVPEFKQACLSGIYAVKNAVRFIKTDAPSSKAIVVCSDIALYQLGASGEPTQGAGAVAVLIESNPKIAEVKTSE
;
A
#
# COMPACT_ATOMS: atom_id res chain seq x y z
N MET A 1 25.91 17.68 -14.23
CA MET A 1 24.43 17.76 -14.06
C MET A 1 24.13 17.31 -12.65
N ASP A 2 23.58 18.23 -11.83
CA ASP A 2 23.12 17.81 -10.49
C ASP A 2 21.92 16.91 -10.69
N TYR A 3 22.10 15.62 -10.47
CA TYR A 3 21.00 14.65 -10.55
C TYR A 3 20.04 14.92 -9.40
N GLN A 4 18.83 15.34 -9.74
CA GLN A 4 17.77 15.52 -8.75
C GLN A 4 17.55 14.21 -7.95
N LYS A 5 17.79 14.28 -6.65
CA LYS A 5 17.54 13.16 -5.75
C LYS A 5 16.04 12.93 -5.63
N VAL A 6 15.60 11.72 -5.86
CA VAL A 6 14.20 11.30 -5.72
C VAL A 6 14.13 10.08 -4.83
N GLY A 7 13.15 10.02 -3.97
CA GLY A 7 13.00 8.89 -3.06
C GLY A 7 11.86 9.03 -2.07
N ILE A 8 11.94 8.30 -0.99
CA ILE A 8 10.90 8.14 0.01
C ILE A 8 11.00 9.25 1.07
N SER A 9 9.88 9.94 1.30
CA SER A 9 9.79 11.02 2.31
C SER A 9 8.85 10.69 3.47
N ALA A 10 7.88 9.80 3.29
CA ALA A 10 6.95 9.39 4.32
C ALA A 10 6.42 7.99 4.07
N LEU A 11 5.94 7.37 5.12
CA LEU A 11 5.30 6.04 5.13
C LEU A 11 4.04 6.11 6.00
N SER A 12 3.01 5.37 5.60
CA SER A 12 1.84 5.08 6.44
C SER A 12 1.41 3.65 6.22
N THR A 13 0.82 3.05 7.24
CA THR A 13 0.37 1.66 7.20
C THR A 13 -1.07 1.56 7.67
N TYR A 14 -1.83 0.66 7.07
CA TYR A 14 -3.12 0.25 7.58
C TYR A 14 -3.09 -1.24 7.94
N VAL A 15 -3.38 -1.53 9.20
CA VAL A 15 -3.43 -2.89 9.73
C VAL A 15 -4.87 -3.17 10.17
N PRO A 16 -5.56 -4.18 9.62
CA PRO A 16 -6.92 -4.53 10.00
C PRO A 16 -7.04 -4.84 11.50
N PRO A 17 -8.22 -4.55 12.12
CA PRO A 17 -8.39 -4.67 13.57
C PRO A 17 -8.42 -6.12 14.08
N TYR A 18 -8.95 -7.04 13.28
CA TYR A 18 -9.09 -8.43 13.70
C TYR A 18 -7.76 -9.17 13.59
N ARG A 19 -7.47 -9.98 14.60
CA ARG A 19 -6.26 -10.80 14.66
C ARG A 19 -6.62 -12.23 15.00
N VAL A 20 -6.06 -13.16 14.26
CA VAL A 20 -6.07 -14.58 14.61
C VAL A 20 -4.80 -14.87 15.43
N ASP A 21 -4.99 -15.47 16.61
CA ASP A 21 -3.89 -15.95 17.44
C ASP A 21 -3.42 -17.32 16.96
N LEU A 22 -2.16 -17.44 16.61
CA LEU A 22 -1.62 -18.68 16.03
C LEU A 22 -1.35 -19.78 17.08
N GLU A 23 -1.26 -19.45 18.34
CA GLU A 23 -1.19 -20.47 19.40
C GLU A 23 -2.54 -21.21 19.50
N GLN A 24 -3.64 -20.44 19.64
CA GLN A 24 -5.00 -21.02 19.64
C GLN A 24 -5.31 -21.74 18.34
N TRP A 25 -4.91 -21.16 17.20
CA TRP A 25 -5.09 -21.80 15.90
C TRP A 25 -4.36 -23.16 15.82
N SER A 26 -3.14 -23.24 16.36
CA SER A 26 -2.36 -24.48 16.38
C SER A 26 -3.03 -25.57 17.22
N ASP A 27 -3.68 -25.21 18.32
CA ASP A 27 -4.43 -26.14 19.16
C ASP A 27 -5.65 -26.69 18.40
N TRP A 28 -6.41 -25.83 17.71
CA TRP A 28 -7.57 -26.25 16.91
C TRP A 28 -7.22 -27.14 15.72
N THR A 29 -6.08 -26.90 15.09
CA THR A 29 -5.64 -27.62 13.90
C THR A 29 -4.71 -28.78 14.20
N HIS A 30 -4.37 -29.02 15.49
CA HIS A 30 -3.42 -30.03 15.94
C HIS A 30 -2.04 -29.90 15.28
N GLN A 31 -1.61 -28.66 14.99
CA GLN A 31 -0.30 -28.37 14.44
C GLN A 31 0.72 -27.98 15.51
N SER A 32 2.00 -28.10 15.21
CA SER A 32 3.08 -27.78 16.17
C SER A 32 3.25 -26.27 16.36
N TRP A 33 2.74 -25.73 17.46
CA TRP A 33 2.94 -24.32 17.84
C TRP A 33 4.42 -23.90 17.81
N LYS A 34 5.31 -24.77 18.30
CA LYS A 34 6.76 -24.49 18.31
C LYS A 34 7.30 -24.18 16.91
N LYS A 35 6.87 -24.94 15.89
CA LYS A 35 7.30 -24.74 14.51
C LYS A 35 6.70 -23.45 13.93
N ILE A 36 5.40 -23.24 14.15
CA ILE A 36 4.68 -22.06 13.64
C ILE A 36 5.27 -20.78 14.22
N LYS A 37 5.49 -20.72 15.53
CA LYS A 37 6.05 -19.55 16.20
C LYS A 37 7.43 -19.17 15.67
N GLN A 38 8.27 -20.17 15.33
CA GLN A 38 9.62 -19.92 14.83
C GLN A 38 9.64 -19.39 13.38
N VAL A 39 8.69 -19.82 12.55
CA VAL A 39 8.70 -19.54 11.10
C VAL A 39 7.79 -18.37 10.73
N VAL A 40 6.62 -18.29 11.35
CA VAL A 40 5.57 -17.32 10.98
C VAL A 40 5.43 -16.21 12.00
N GLY A 41 5.49 -16.54 13.30
CA GLY A 41 5.25 -15.60 14.40
C GLY A 41 4.03 -15.99 15.24
N THR A 42 3.33 -14.99 15.79
CA THR A 42 2.29 -15.21 16.81
C THR A 42 0.87 -14.94 16.34
N GLY A 43 0.68 -14.50 15.13
CA GLY A 43 -0.67 -14.23 14.59
C GLY A 43 -0.64 -13.49 13.27
N PHE A 44 -1.79 -13.46 12.63
CA PHE A 44 -2.01 -12.71 11.41
C PHE A 44 -3.27 -11.84 11.50
N ARG A 45 -3.37 -10.85 10.63
CA ARG A 45 -4.51 -9.94 10.57
C ARG A 45 -5.48 -10.34 9.47
N ILE A 46 -6.77 -10.18 9.74
CA ILE A 46 -7.85 -10.45 8.79
C ILE A 46 -8.76 -9.24 8.67
N LEU A 47 -9.43 -9.15 7.54
CA LEU A 47 -10.38 -8.07 7.27
C LEU A 47 -11.61 -8.12 8.16
N GLY A 48 -12.13 -6.94 8.45
CA GLY A 48 -13.50 -6.79 8.94
C GLY A 48 -14.55 -6.96 7.82
N PRO A 49 -15.84 -7.10 8.20
CA PRO A 49 -16.91 -7.40 7.24
C PRO A 49 -17.07 -6.42 6.08
N ASN A 50 -16.68 -5.16 6.27
CA ASN A 50 -16.83 -4.09 5.27
C ASN A 50 -15.45 -3.60 4.74
N GLN A 51 -14.43 -4.41 4.87
CA GLN A 51 -13.08 -4.06 4.43
C GLN A 51 -12.72 -4.81 3.15
N THR A 52 -11.96 -4.13 2.31
CA THR A 52 -11.41 -4.65 1.06
C THR A 52 -9.96 -4.15 0.91
N ILE A 53 -9.23 -4.66 -0.08
CA ILE A 53 -7.91 -4.11 -0.41
C ILE A 53 -8.00 -2.61 -0.71
N TYR A 54 -9.10 -2.14 -1.32
CA TYR A 54 -9.27 -0.73 -1.69
C TYR A 54 -9.50 0.14 -0.45
N THR A 55 -10.31 -0.30 0.50
CA THR A 55 -10.54 0.45 1.75
C THR A 55 -9.30 0.50 2.61
N MET A 56 -8.51 -0.58 2.68
CA MET A 56 -7.22 -0.57 3.38
C MET A 56 -6.23 0.41 2.72
N ALA A 57 -6.10 0.33 1.39
CA ALA A 57 -5.24 1.22 0.64
C ALA A 57 -5.66 2.69 0.80
N ALA A 58 -6.96 2.99 0.67
CA ALA A 58 -7.49 4.34 0.84
C ALA A 58 -7.20 4.91 2.23
N ASN A 59 -7.37 4.10 3.29
CA ASN A 59 -7.05 4.52 4.65
C ASN A 59 -5.55 4.80 4.83
N ALA A 60 -4.66 3.93 4.32
CA ALA A 60 -3.22 4.14 4.40
C ALA A 60 -2.79 5.42 3.66
N VAL A 61 -3.33 5.67 2.46
CA VAL A 61 -3.02 6.87 1.68
C VAL A 61 -3.58 8.12 2.33
N LEU A 62 -4.82 8.07 2.83
CA LEU A 62 -5.43 9.22 3.51
C LEU A 62 -4.67 9.60 4.77
N ASP A 63 -4.27 8.62 5.58
CA ASP A 63 -3.45 8.87 6.77
C ASP A 63 -2.09 9.46 6.39
N LEU A 64 -1.44 8.96 5.34
CA LEU A 64 -0.20 9.53 4.83
C LEU A 64 -0.35 11.01 4.42
N ILE A 65 -1.43 11.34 3.70
CA ILE A 65 -1.74 12.71 3.27
C ILE A 65 -1.94 13.64 4.50
N LEU A 66 -2.78 13.21 5.43
CA LEU A 66 -3.15 14.03 6.60
C LEU A 66 -2.00 14.19 7.59
N SER A 67 -1.33 13.09 7.96
CA SER A 67 -0.25 13.10 8.95
C SER A 67 0.99 13.86 8.46
N ASN A 68 1.25 13.87 7.15
CA ASN A 68 2.39 14.57 6.57
C ASN A 68 2.02 15.92 5.93
N LYS A 69 0.77 16.37 6.07
CA LYS A 69 0.26 17.62 5.51
C LYS A 69 0.57 17.78 4.01
N VAL A 70 0.44 16.67 3.28
CA VAL A 70 0.60 16.67 1.82
C VAL A 70 -0.56 17.41 1.20
N ARG A 71 -0.31 18.36 0.30
CA ARG A 71 -1.37 18.99 -0.47
C ARG A 71 -1.87 18.03 -1.55
N PRO A 72 -3.16 17.66 -1.55
CA PRO A 72 -3.68 16.66 -2.49
C PRO A 72 -3.51 17.06 -3.95
N SER A 73 -3.61 18.35 -4.27
CA SER A 73 -3.41 18.90 -5.62
C SER A 73 -1.98 18.75 -6.16
N GLU A 74 -0.98 18.49 -5.30
CA GLU A 74 0.40 18.21 -5.71
C GLU A 74 0.64 16.75 -6.09
N ILE A 75 -0.32 15.86 -5.81
CA ILE A 75 -0.20 14.44 -6.11
C ILE A 75 -0.50 14.24 -7.60
N GLY A 76 0.56 13.98 -8.38
CA GLY A 76 0.48 13.73 -9.81
C GLY A 76 0.50 12.25 -10.20
N PHE A 77 0.79 11.36 -9.24
CA PHE A 77 0.87 9.91 -9.47
C PHE A 77 0.40 9.16 -8.23
N LEU A 78 -0.58 8.28 -8.39
CA LEU A 78 -1.09 7.39 -7.34
C LEU A 78 -1.18 5.97 -7.88
N ALA A 79 -0.27 5.11 -7.48
CA ALA A 79 -0.20 3.74 -7.96
C ALA A 79 -0.61 2.72 -6.88
N LEU A 80 -1.33 1.68 -7.31
CA LEU A 80 -1.57 0.48 -6.51
C LEU A 80 -0.66 -0.64 -6.97
N GLY A 81 0.04 -1.28 -6.03
CA GLY A 81 0.69 -2.57 -6.21
C GLY A 81 -0.08 -3.66 -5.45
N THR A 82 -0.56 -4.68 -6.13
CA THR A 82 -1.38 -5.74 -5.52
C THR A 82 -1.31 -7.05 -6.32
N GLU A 83 -1.55 -8.16 -5.66
CA GLU A 83 -1.79 -9.46 -6.30
C GLU A 83 -3.20 -10.02 -6.00
N SER A 84 -3.95 -9.35 -5.12
CA SER A 84 -5.25 -9.83 -4.63
C SER A 84 -6.46 -8.99 -5.09
N SER A 85 -6.27 -7.98 -5.95
CA SER A 85 -7.40 -7.26 -6.55
C SER A 85 -8.13 -8.14 -7.58
N THR A 86 -9.44 -8.00 -7.63
CA THR A 86 -10.33 -8.78 -8.52
C THR A 86 -10.87 -7.96 -9.69
N ASP A 87 -10.48 -6.71 -9.80
CA ASP A 87 -10.88 -5.82 -10.89
C ASP A 87 -9.94 -5.90 -12.11
N ASN A 88 -10.29 -5.21 -13.17
CA ASN A 88 -9.51 -5.11 -14.40
C ASN A 88 -8.50 -3.96 -14.35
N SER A 89 -7.65 -3.90 -13.32
CA SER A 89 -6.66 -2.83 -13.12
C SER A 89 -7.27 -1.44 -12.89
N ALA A 90 -8.44 -1.41 -12.23
CA ALA A 90 -9.14 -0.19 -11.85
C ALA A 90 -8.94 0.19 -10.37
N GLY A 91 -8.15 -0.57 -9.62
CA GLY A 91 -7.98 -0.37 -8.18
C GLY A 91 -7.47 1.01 -7.80
N SER A 92 -6.48 1.53 -8.52
CA SER A 92 -5.94 2.86 -8.23
C SER A 92 -6.97 3.97 -8.40
N ILE A 93 -7.82 3.93 -9.44
CA ILE A 93 -8.88 4.94 -9.64
C ILE A 93 -9.99 4.79 -8.60
N ILE A 94 -10.32 3.55 -8.18
CA ILE A 94 -11.27 3.29 -7.10
C ILE A 94 -10.75 3.92 -5.80
N ILE A 95 -9.48 3.68 -5.46
CA ILE A 95 -8.82 4.24 -4.26
C ILE A 95 -8.84 5.77 -4.33
N LYS A 96 -8.44 6.36 -5.47
CA LYS A 96 -8.49 7.82 -5.66
C LYS A 96 -9.90 8.37 -5.40
N GLY A 97 -10.93 7.73 -5.96
CA GLY A 97 -12.32 8.14 -5.75
C GLY A 97 -12.77 8.09 -4.27
N MET A 98 -12.34 7.06 -3.52
CA MET A 98 -12.58 6.95 -2.08
C MET A 98 -11.90 8.09 -1.32
N ILE A 99 -10.64 8.37 -1.63
CA ILE A 99 -9.85 9.44 -0.99
C ILE A 99 -10.47 10.81 -1.31
N ASP A 100 -10.77 11.10 -2.56
CA ASP A 100 -11.35 12.38 -2.98
C ASP A 100 -12.70 12.64 -2.30
N LYS A 101 -13.54 11.59 -2.12
CA LYS A 101 -14.79 11.67 -1.37
C LYS A 101 -14.54 12.06 0.09
N GLU A 102 -13.56 11.43 0.75
CA GLU A 102 -13.26 11.72 2.15
C GLU A 102 -12.59 13.09 2.33
N LEU A 103 -11.70 13.49 1.43
CA LEU A 103 -11.12 14.85 1.41
C LEU A 103 -12.21 15.91 1.29
N LYS A 104 -13.20 15.69 0.41
CA LYS A 104 -14.37 16.56 0.30
C LYS A 104 -15.18 16.64 1.59
N ASN A 105 -15.42 15.52 2.27
CA ASN A 105 -16.10 15.49 3.57
C ASN A 105 -15.37 16.34 4.63
N ARG A 106 -14.05 16.45 4.51
CA ARG A 106 -13.18 17.27 5.37
C ARG A 106 -13.00 18.71 4.88
N SER A 107 -13.71 19.15 3.84
CA SER A 107 -13.57 20.46 3.20
C SER A 107 -12.15 20.70 2.66
N MET A 108 -11.48 19.64 2.22
CA MET A 108 -10.18 19.68 1.59
C MET A 108 -10.30 19.56 0.07
N GLU A 109 -9.30 20.05 -0.66
CA GLU A 109 -9.22 19.88 -2.11
C GLU A 109 -8.99 18.39 -2.49
N PRO A 110 -9.48 17.94 -3.64
CA PRO A 110 -9.24 16.58 -4.12
C PRO A 110 -7.81 16.41 -4.63
N ILE A 111 -7.40 15.17 -4.83
CA ILE A 111 -6.18 14.83 -5.57
C ILE A 111 -6.26 15.42 -6.98
N SER A 112 -5.12 15.87 -7.52
CA SER A 112 -5.04 16.45 -8.86
C SER A 112 -5.88 15.70 -9.89
N LYS A 113 -6.58 16.43 -10.76
CA LYS A 113 -7.35 15.85 -11.88
C LYS A 113 -6.44 15.20 -12.93
N ASN A 114 -5.19 15.67 -13.01
CA ASN A 114 -4.17 15.15 -13.93
C ASN A 114 -3.33 14.05 -13.27
N CYS A 115 -3.74 13.53 -12.10
CA CYS A 115 -3.04 12.45 -11.43
C CYS A 115 -3.14 11.16 -12.24
N GLU A 116 -2.00 10.58 -12.59
CA GLU A 116 -1.92 9.24 -13.14
C GLU A 116 -2.26 8.20 -12.07
N VAL A 117 -3.03 7.18 -12.46
CA VAL A 117 -3.56 6.16 -11.53
C VAL A 117 -3.30 4.72 -12.02
N PRO A 118 -2.02 4.34 -12.26
CA PRO A 118 -1.69 3.00 -12.72
C PRO A 118 -1.84 1.94 -11.63
N GLU A 119 -2.09 0.70 -12.05
CA GLU A 119 -2.07 -0.48 -11.19
C GLU A 119 -1.03 -1.48 -11.67
N PHE A 120 -0.29 -2.06 -10.74
CA PHE A 120 0.75 -3.05 -11.00
C PHE A 120 0.34 -4.40 -10.39
N LYS A 121 0.31 -5.43 -11.23
CA LYS A 121 -0.04 -6.82 -10.86
C LYS A 121 1.09 -7.78 -11.25
N GLN A 122 2.18 -7.75 -10.52
CA GLN A 122 3.34 -8.63 -10.70
C GLN A 122 3.63 -9.40 -9.41
N ALA A 123 2.58 -10.01 -8.83
CA ALA A 123 2.66 -10.70 -7.55
C ALA A 123 3.39 -9.84 -6.48
N CYS A 124 4.23 -10.43 -5.67
CA CYS A 124 4.98 -9.74 -4.60
C CYS A 124 5.90 -8.59 -5.08
N LEU A 125 6.18 -8.48 -6.40
CA LEU A 125 7.00 -7.41 -6.98
C LEU A 125 6.20 -6.17 -7.40
N SER A 126 4.87 -6.21 -7.33
CA SER A 126 3.99 -5.13 -7.78
C SER A 126 4.37 -3.77 -7.20
N GLY A 127 4.63 -3.72 -5.89
CA GLY A 127 5.03 -2.50 -5.20
C GLY A 127 6.38 -1.95 -5.65
N ILE A 128 7.35 -2.82 -5.93
CA ILE A 128 8.68 -2.41 -6.42
C ILE A 128 8.58 -1.81 -7.82
N TYR A 129 7.78 -2.41 -8.70
CA TYR A 129 7.53 -1.83 -10.03
C TYR A 129 6.81 -0.49 -9.94
N ALA A 130 5.83 -0.36 -9.04
CA ALA A 130 5.13 0.89 -8.78
C ALA A 130 6.10 1.99 -8.29
N VAL A 131 6.95 1.70 -7.29
CA VAL A 131 7.99 2.63 -6.79
C VAL A 131 8.95 3.03 -7.91
N LYS A 132 9.43 2.08 -8.71
CA LYS A 132 10.34 2.36 -9.83
C LYS A 132 9.71 3.33 -10.84
N ASN A 133 8.42 3.14 -11.16
CA ASN A 133 7.70 4.02 -12.07
C ASN A 133 7.41 5.39 -11.44
N ALA A 134 7.02 5.46 -10.17
CA ALA A 134 6.86 6.72 -9.44
C ALA A 134 8.15 7.56 -9.41
N VAL A 135 9.31 6.91 -9.19
CA VAL A 135 10.61 7.59 -9.24
C VAL A 135 10.91 8.13 -10.63
N ARG A 136 10.61 7.37 -11.69
CA ARG A 136 10.77 7.83 -13.08
C ARG A 136 9.85 9.02 -13.36
N PHE A 137 8.57 8.94 -12.99
CA PHE A 137 7.61 10.01 -13.15
C PHE A 137 8.12 11.32 -12.51
N ILE A 138 8.60 11.28 -11.27
CA ILE A 138 9.16 12.46 -10.60
C ILE A 138 10.46 12.94 -11.26
N LYS A 139 11.30 12.03 -11.79
CA LYS A 139 12.57 12.44 -12.44
C LYS A 139 12.38 13.07 -13.82
N THR A 140 11.35 12.65 -14.56
CA THR A 140 11.21 13.00 -15.99
C THR A 140 9.98 13.84 -16.28
N ASP A 141 8.80 13.40 -15.84
CA ASP A 141 7.53 13.93 -16.33
C ASP A 141 7.03 15.11 -15.48
N ALA A 142 7.17 15.02 -14.15
CA ALA A 142 6.65 16.03 -13.24
C ALA A 142 7.55 16.24 -12.00
N PRO A 143 8.73 16.89 -12.14
CA PRO A 143 9.71 17.04 -11.08
C PRO A 143 9.23 17.79 -9.82
N SER A 144 8.21 18.62 -9.94
CA SER A 144 7.60 19.37 -8.84
C SER A 144 6.41 18.69 -8.18
N SER A 145 5.96 17.55 -8.77
CA SER A 145 4.84 16.78 -8.24
C SER A 145 5.28 15.85 -7.13
N LYS A 146 4.28 15.23 -6.49
CA LYS A 146 4.44 14.13 -5.54
C LYS A 146 3.84 12.87 -6.12
N ALA A 147 4.41 11.73 -5.79
CA ALA A 147 3.87 10.43 -6.13
C ALA A 147 3.56 9.64 -4.84
N ILE A 148 2.46 8.91 -4.85
CA ILE A 148 2.12 7.98 -3.78
C ILE A 148 2.03 6.58 -4.41
N VAL A 149 2.72 5.63 -3.79
CA VAL A 149 2.56 4.21 -4.09
C VAL A 149 1.94 3.55 -2.88
N VAL A 150 0.87 2.80 -3.08
CA VAL A 150 0.26 1.98 -2.03
C VAL A 150 0.28 0.51 -2.45
N CYS A 151 0.76 -0.34 -1.54
CA CYS A 151 0.62 -1.79 -1.65
C CYS A 151 -0.49 -2.22 -0.71
N SER A 152 -1.43 -3.03 -1.18
CA SER A 152 -2.55 -3.51 -0.37
C SER A 152 -2.96 -4.90 -0.82
N ASP A 153 -2.89 -5.86 0.09
CA ASP A 153 -3.16 -7.25 -0.22
C ASP A 153 -3.92 -7.98 0.89
N ILE A 154 -4.57 -9.06 0.47
CA ILE A 154 -5.23 -10.05 1.30
C ILE A 154 -4.72 -11.41 0.84
N ALA A 155 -3.90 -12.06 1.67
CA ALA A 155 -3.50 -13.44 1.45
C ALA A 155 -4.47 -14.37 2.20
N LEU A 156 -5.20 -15.19 1.45
CA LEU A 156 -6.14 -16.18 1.97
C LEU A 156 -5.75 -17.56 1.48
N TYR A 157 -5.78 -18.53 2.37
CA TYR A 157 -5.54 -19.92 2.06
C TYR A 157 -6.73 -20.78 2.52
N GLN A 158 -6.84 -21.96 1.96
CA GLN A 158 -7.85 -22.92 2.37
C GLN A 158 -7.62 -23.35 3.83
N LEU A 159 -8.68 -23.51 4.59
CA LEU A 159 -8.63 -24.00 5.97
C LEU A 159 -7.90 -25.36 6.04
N GLY A 160 -6.96 -25.47 6.97
CA GLY A 160 -6.13 -26.67 7.15
C GLY A 160 -4.97 -26.80 6.15
N ALA A 161 -4.83 -25.89 5.18
CA ALA A 161 -3.68 -25.89 4.29
C ALA A 161 -2.39 -25.48 5.03
N SER A 162 -1.25 -25.98 4.58
CA SER A 162 0.06 -25.63 5.17
C SER A 162 0.41 -24.14 5.12
N GLY A 163 -0.16 -23.43 4.16
CA GLY A 163 0.00 -21.97 4.02
C GLY A 163 -0.90 -21.13 4.93
N GLU A 164 -1.93 -21.70 5.54
CA GLU A 164 -2.92 -20.96 6.32
C GLU A 164 -2.31 -20.09 7.44
N PRO A 165 -1.30 -20.52 8.20
CA PRO A 165 -0.66 -19.67 9.22
C PRO A 165 0.03 -18.43 8.65
N THR A 166 0.35 -18.41 7.35
CA THR A 166 1.04 -17.31 6.67
C THR A 166 0.11 -16.30 6.01
N GLN A 167 -1.21 -16.50 6.13
CA GLN A 167 -2.17 -15.54 5.58
C GLN A 167 -2.15 -14.20 6.34
N GLY A 168 -2.77 -13.19 5.75
CA GLY A 168 -2.82 -11.86 6.34
C GLY A 168 -3.45 -10.83 5.44
N ALA A 169 -3.63 -9.65 6.01
CA ALA A 169 -4.12 -8.49 5.27
C ALA A 169 -3.47 -7.20 5.80
N GLY A 170 -3.24 -6.26 4.90
CA GLY A 170 -2.67 -4.96 5.25
C GLY A 170 -2.43 -4.07 4.05
N ALA A 171 -2.15 -2.80 4.32
CA ALA A 171 -1.71 -1.85 3.31
C ALA A 171 -0.55 -0.99 3.80
N VAL A 172 0.33 -0.62 2.88
CA VAL A 172 1.45 0.31 3.12
C VAL A 172 1.45 1.35 2.02
N ALA A 173 1.40 2.62 2.38
CA ALA A 173 1.54 3.74 1.47
C ALA A 173 2.90 4.42 1.66
N VAL A 174 3.54 4.81 0.57
CA VAL A 174 4.81 5.56 0.57
C VAL A 174 4.69 6.83 -0.25
N LEU A 175 5.22 7.93 0.27
CA LEU A 175 5.35 9.21 -0.44
C LEU A 175 6.71 9.26 -1.12
N ILE A 176 6.69 9.52 -2.42
CA ILE A 176 7.88 9.69 -3.25
C ILE A 176 7.89 11.11 -3.79
N GLU A 177 8.98 11.81 -3.57
CA GLU A 177 9.17 13.19 -4.03
C GLU A 177 10.66 13.51 -4.27
N SER A 178 10.89 14.67 -4.86
CA SER A 178 12.22 15.27 -4.96
C SER A 178 12.73 15.69 -3.59
N ASN A 179 14.04 15.57 -3.36
CA ASN A 179 14.69 15.84 -2.09
C ASN A 179 14.09 15.02 -0.93
N PRO A 180 14.19 13.70 -0.99
CA PRO A 180 13.54 12.78 -0.06
C PRO A 180 14.05 12.95 1.37
N LYS A 181 13.16 12.73 2.35
CA LYS A 181 13.45 12.91 3.77
C LYS A 181 13.96 11.64 4.47
N ILE A 182 13.61 10.45 3.92
CA ILE A 182 13.93 9.15 4.54
C ILE A 182 15.05 8.45 3.77
N ALA A 183 14.84 8.23 2.47
CA ALA A 183 15.77 7.46 1.66
C ALA A 183 15.75 7.88 0.19
N GLU A 184 16.90 8.03 -0.42
CA GLU A 184 17.05 8.19 -1.87
C GLU A 184 16.89 6.81 -2.54
N VAL A 185 16.11 6.77 -3.61
CA VAL A 185 16.03 5.58 -4.48
C VAL A 185 17.05 5.72 -5.59
N LYS A 186 18.15 4.99 -5.47
CA LYS A 186 19.15 4.91 -6.54
C LYS A 186 18.65 3.93 -7.60
N THR A 187 18.47 4.43 -8.82
CA THR A 187 18.25 3.57 -9.98
C THR A 187 19.63 3.19 -10.50
N SER A 188 19.98 1.89 -10.49
CA SER A 188 21.16 1.43 -11.23
C SER A 188 21.01 1.81 -12.71
N GLU A 189 22.05 2.39 -13.25
CA GLU A 189 22.23 2.56 -14.70
C GLU A 189 22.24 1.22 -15.41
#